data_339da1249193ce8c32ab60f0184e833a
#
_entry.id   339da1249193ce8c32ab60f0184e833a
#
_cell.length_a   1.000
_cell.length_b   1.000
_cell.length_c   1.000
_cell.angle_alpha   90.00
_cell.angle_beta   90.00
_cell.angle_gamma   90.00
#
_symmetry.space_group_name_H-M   'P 1'
#
loop_
_entity.id
_entity.type
_entity.pdbx_description
1 polymer ?
#
loop_
_entity_poly.entity_id
_entity_poly.type
_entity_poly.pdbx_seq_one_letter_code
_entity_poly.pdbx_strand_id
1 'polypeptide(L)'
;DSKTQDDFKAEYGYALGVPVNWTAYEDIAAFFTGRDMSYLGGPERVFGSMDYGKKDPSLGWRYTDAWMSMAGMGDQGAPNGLPVDEWGVRVDDESRPVGSCVARGGATNDAAAVYAVTKAIDWLKKYAPPAAAGMVFSEAGPVPAQGHIAQQIFWYTAFTADMVVPGLPVMNDDGTPKWRMAPSPHGAYWSEGTKVGYQDVGSWTLMKSTPIDRTKAAWLYAQFVTSKTVDLKKSDVGLTFARQSTIDSEHFTQRASQLGGLVEFYRSPARTAWSPTGTNIPDYPKMAQLWWQNIGDAMSGEKTPQEALNTLCAQQEKVMARIQRSGVQGKFGPKLNAQKDPQIWIDAPGSPVAKLANERPQGETIAYEELIKSWKP
;
A
#
# COMPACT_ATOMS: atom_id res chain seq x y z
N ASP A 1 -4.66 13.50 24.20
CA ASP A 1 -4.59 14.42 25.32
C ASP A 1 -4.07 15.78 24.86
N SER A 2 -4.42 16.85 25.59
CA SER A 2 -4.12 18.23 25.19
C SER A 2 -2.61 18.52 25.14
N LYS A 3 -1.84 17.98 26.07
CA LYS A 3 -0.40 18.19 26.11
C LYS A 3 0.28 17.67 24.85
N THR A 4 -0.01 16.46 24.42
CA THR A 4 0.54 15.86 23.21
C THR A 4 0.13 16.65 21.95
N GLN A 5 -1.12 17.15 21.91
CA GLN A 5 -1.61 18.01 20.83
C GLN A 5 -0.86 19.34 20.77
N ASP A 6 -0.66 19.98 21.93
CA ASP A 6 0.03 21.26 22.02
C ASP A 6 1.52 21.12 21.67
N ASP A 7 2.18 20.08 22.17
CA ASP A 7 3.58 19.77 21.87
C ASP A 7 3.79 19.56 20.35
N PHE A 8 2.93 18.75 19.71
CA PHE A 8 3.02 18.51 18.27
C PHE A 8 2.79 19.80 17.48
N LYS A 9 1.76 20.57 17.85
CA LYS A 9 1.46 21.84 17.18
C LYS A 9 2.59 22.86 17.33
N ALA A 10 3.22 22.90 18.51
CA ALA A 10 4.37 23.78 18.72
C ALA A 10 5.59 23.41 17.86
N GLU A 11 5.78 22.10 17.64
CA GLU A 11 6.93 21.60 16.84
C GLU A 11 6.71 21.72 15.34
N TYR A 12 5.52 21.39 14.84
CA TYR A 12 5.24 21.28 13.40
C TYR A 12 4.34 22.39 12.83
N GLY A 13 3.72 23.20 13.67
CA GLY A 13 2.90 24.34 13.24
C GLY A 13 1.46 24.01 12.83
N TYR A 14 1.04 22.74 12.92
CA TYR A 14 -0.34 22.30 12.64
C TYR A 14 -0.82 21.27 13.67
N ALA A 15 -2.12 20.98 13.69
CA ALA A 15 -2.70 20.09 14.69
C ALA A 15 -2.33 18.62 14.46
N LEU A 16 -2.11 17.85 15.53
CA LEU A 16 -2.00 16.40 15.45
C LEU A 16 -3.36 15.78 15.10
N GLY A 17 -3.39 14.94 14.10
CA GLY A 17 -4.60 14.27 13.61
C GLY A 17 -4.28 13.09 12.71
N VAL A 18 -5.26 12.63 11.93
CA VAL A 18 -5.04 11.63 10.89
C VAL A 18 -4.23 12.28 9.76
N PRO A 19 -3.09 11.69 9.34
CA PRO A 19 -2.28 12.26 8.27
C PRO A 19 -3.02 12.18 6.93
N VAL A 20 -3.21 13.33 6.29
CA VAL A 20 -3.80 13.45 4.95
C VAL A 20 -2.73 13.27 3.88
N ASN A 21 -1.52 13.79 4.13
CA ASN A 21 -0.40 13.65 3.22
C ASN A 21 0.82 12.96 3.85
N TRP A 22 1.76 12.57 3.00
CA TRP A 22 2.98 11.87 3.43
C TRP A 22 3.89 12.70 4.33
N THR A 23 3.86 14.03 4.21
CA THR A 23 4.59 14.92 5.12
C THR A 23 4.08 14.77 6.55
N ALA A 24 2.77 14.83 6.74
CA ALA A 24 2.17 14.65 8.06
C ALA A 24 2.42 13.23 8.61
N TYR A 25 2.40 12.20 7.75
CA TYR A 25 2.76 10.84 8.17
C TYR A 25 4.20 10.76 8.72
N GLU A 26 5.16 11.38 8.02
CA GLU A 26 6.56 11.44 8.47
C GLU A 26 6.72 12.26 9.75
N ASP A 27 6.08 13.42 9.85
CA ASP A 27 6.15 14.29 11.02
C ASP A 27 5.57 13.59 12.27
N ILE A 28 4.45 12.90 12.13
CA ILE A 28 3.86 12.09 13.21
C ILE A 28 4.80 10.94 13.61
N ALA A 29 5.40 10.27 12.62
CA ALA A 29 6.36 9.21 12.91
C ALA A 29 7.59 9.74 13.67
N ALA A 30 8.13 10.87 13.25
CA ALA A 30 9.27 11.51 13.92
C ALA A 30 8.90 11.94 15.34
N PHE A 31 7.75 12.59 15.52
CA PHE A 31 7.28 13.09 16.79
C PHE A 31 7.12 12.00 17.86
N PHE A 32 6.58 10.85 17.49
CA PHE A 32 6.37 9.77 18.45
C PHE A 32 7.59 8.88 18.68
N THR A 33 8.56 8.85 17.76
CA THR A 33 9.73 7.98 17.88
C THR A 33 10.57 8.31 19.12
N GLY A 34 10.66 7.34 20.04
CA GLY A 34 11.41 7.48 21.29
C GLY A 34 10.66 8.23 22.39
N ARG A 35 9.42 8.71 22.12
CA ARG A 35 8.62 9.47 23.12
C ARG A 35 8.15 8.55 24.23
N ASP A 36 8.24 9.05 25.46
CA ASP A 36 7.66 8.44 26.64
C ASP A 36 6.17 8.82 26.76
N MET A 37 5.30 7.82 26.74
CA MET A 37 3.86 7.97 26.89
C MET A 37 3.33 7.37 28.21
N SER A 38 4.21 7.05 29.15
CA SER A 38 3.83 6.44 30.44
C SER A 38 2.88 7.32 31.27
N TYR A 39 2.96 8.63 31.12
CA TYR A 39 2.04 9.59 31.76
C TYR A 39 0.57 9.46 31.32
N LEU A 40 0.32 8.76 30.20
CA LEU A 40 -1.02 8.38 29.72
C LEU A 40 -1.31 6.88 29.92
N GLY A 41 -0.49 6.18 30.71
CA GLY A 41 -0.58 4.71 30.84
C GLY A 41 -0.11 3.95 29.60
N GLY A 42 0.63 4.61 28.73
CA GLY A 42 1.27 4.02 27.55
C GLY A 42 2.69 3.51 27.86
N PRO A 43 3.44 3.10 26.84
CA PRO A 43 4.81 2.62 26.97
C PRO A 43 5.80 3.76 27.21
N GLU A 44 6.92 3.48 27.89
CA GLU A 44 8.04 4.42 28.08
C GLU A 44 8.74 4.78 26.77
N ARG A 45 8.56 3.97 25.72
CA ARG A 45 9.11 4.22 24.40
C ARG A 45 8.16 3.79 23.30
N VAL A 46 7.84 4.73 22.42
CA VAL A 46 7.02 4.53 21.22
C VAL A 46 7.93 4.48 19.98
N PHE A 47 7.53 3.69 19.00
CA PHE A 47 8.04 3.76 17.62
C PHE A 47 7.02 4.51 16.76
N GLY A 48 7.49 5.42 15.93
CA GLY A 48 6.62 6.30 15.14
C GLY A 48 5.86 5.58 14.05
N SER A 49 6.41 4.49 13.52
CA SER A 49 5.74 3.65 12.52
C SER A 49 6.14 2.18 12.64
N MET A 50 5.33 1.31 12.03
CA MET A 50 5.67 -0.09 11.83
C MET A 50 5.63 -0.43 10.35
N ASP A 51 6.64 -1.13 9.88
CA ASP A 51 6.76 -1.65 8.53
C ASP A 51 7.59 -2.95 8.54
N TYR A 52 7.93 -3.49 7.37
CA TYR A 52 8.80 -4.67 7.27
C TYR A 52 9.76 -4.54 6.08
N GLY A 53 10.93 -5.16 6.18
CA GLY A 53 12.01 -4.95 5.22
C GLY A 53 12.74 -6.21 4.74
N LYS A 54 12.34 -7.40 5.23
CA LYS A 54 13.01 -8.64 4.83
C LYS A 54 12.85 -8.91 3.34
N LYS A 55 13.94 -9.30 2.68
CA LYS A 55 13.96 -9.70 1.27
C LYS A 55 13.16 -10.99 1.07
N ASP A 56 11.86 -10.84 0.84
CA ASP A 56 10.85 -11.89 0.81
C ASP A 56 9.73 -11.50 -0.18
N PRO A 57 8.99 -12.46 -0.76
CA PRO A 57 7.90 -12.14 -1.69
C PRO A 57 6.89 -11.10 -1.19
N SER A 58 6.60 -11.05 0.11
CA SER A 58 5.68 -10.07 0.67
C SER A 58 6.18 -8.63 0.57
N LEU A 59 7.50 -8.41 0.51
CA LEU A 59 8.08 -7.08 0.34
C LEU A 59 7.68 -6.43 -0.97
N GLY A 60 7.50 -7.21 -2.03
CA GLY A 60 7.08 -6.70 -3.33
C GLY A 60 5.74 -5.98 -3.30
N TRP A 61 4.80 -6.45 -2.50
CA TRP A 61 3.47 -5.86 -2.38
C TRP A 61 3.49 -4.50 -1.67
N ARG A 62 4.47 -4.29 -0.80
CA ARG A 62 4.56 -3.10 0.04
C ARG A 62 4.87 -1.82 -0.73
N TYR A 63 5.60 -1.93 -1.84
CA TYR A 63 6.12 -0.79 -2.60
C TYR A 63 5.34 -0.48 -3.87
N THR A 64 4.30 -1.23 -4.18
CA THR A 64 3.60 -1.10 -5.44
C THR A 64 2.58 0.03 -5.47
N ASP A 65 2.20 0.56 -4.31
CA ASP A 65 1.06 1.47 -4.22
C ASP A 65 1.37 2.78 -3.48
N ALA A 66 1.10 2.80 -2.18
CA ALA A 66 1.16 4.01 -1.37
C ALA A 66 2.52 4.71 -1.44
N TRP A 67 3.61 3.95 -1.48
CA TRP A 67 4.95 4.51 -1.56
C TRP A 67 5.26 5.10 -2.93
N MET A 68 4.82 4.46 -4.00
CA MET A 68 4.99 4.97 -5.35
C MET A 68 4.10 6.18 -5.60
N SER A 69 2.90 6.21 -5.06
CA SER A 69 1.99 7.37 -5.15
C SER A 69 2.54 8.62 -4.45
N MET A 70 3.39 8.45 -3.44
CA MET A 70 4.06 9.54 -2.72
C MET A 70 4.78 10.50 -3.67
N ALA A 71 5.43 9.97 -4.68
CA ALA A 71 6.23 10.73 -5.63
C ALA A 71 5.49 11.03 -6.94
N GLY A 72 4.19 10.84 -7.00
CA GLY A 72 3.37 11.12 -8.14
C GLY A 72 3.45 10.10 -9.27
N MET A 73 4.05 8.93 -9.04
CA MET A 73 3.83 7.77 -9.88
C MET A 73 2.43 7.27 -9.59
N GLY A 74 1.61 7.28 -10.61
CA GLY A 74 0.23 6.96 -10.40
C GLY A 74 -0.20 5.69 -11.09
N ASP A 75 -1.38 5.31 -10.74
CA ASP A 75 -2.19 4.40 -11.48
C ASP A 75 -2.77 5.09 -12.74
N GLN A 76 -3.58 4.35 -13.46
CA GLN A 76 -4.36 4.90 -14.57
C GLN A 76 -5.26 6.02 -14.07
N GLY A 77 -5.14 7.17 -14.70
CA GLY A 77 -5.90 8.38 -14.35
C GLY A 77 -5.19 9.31 -13.37
N ALA A 78 -3.94 9.02 -13.00
CA ALA A 78 -3.12 10.00 -12.31
C ALA A 78 -2.91 11.23 -13.20
N PRO A 79 -3.04 12.46 -12.66
CA PRO A 79 -2.93 13.68 -13.47
C PRO A 79 -1.50 13.94 -13.99
N ASN A 80 -0.56 13.12 -13.63
CA ASN A 80 0.86 13.31 -13.90
C ASN A 80 1.34 12.82 -15.25
N GLY A 81 0.47 12.27 -16.10
CA GLY A 81 0.95 11.83 -17.38
C GLY A 81 0.36 10.53 -17.89
N LEU A 82 1.07 9.90 -18.84
CA LEU A 82 0.61 8.67 -19.45
C LEU A 82 0.51 7.53 -18.45
N PRO A 83 -0.48 6.66 -18.56
CA PRO A 83 -0.70 5.57 -17.62
C PRO A 83 0.54 4.70 -17.45
N VAL A 84 0.96 4.54 -16.22
CA VAL A 84 1.86 3.48 -15.77
C VAL A 84 1.07 2.59 -14.81
N ASP A 85 1.40 1.32 -14.76
CA ASP A 85 0.87 0.44 -13.73
C ASP A 85 1.55 0.72 -12.39
N GLU A 86 1.13 0.05 -11.33
CA GLU A 86 1.64 0.26 -9.97
C GLU A 86 3.14 -0.01 -9.85
N TRP A 87 3.75 -0.66 -10.83
CA TRP A 87 5.18 -0.95 -10.86
C TRP A 87 5.96 -0.04 -11.81
N GLY A 88 5.34 1.02 -12.27
CA GLY A 88 5.98 1.99 -13.16
C GLY A 88 6.12 1.53 -14.61
N VAL A 89 5.44 0.45 -15.00
CA VAL A 89 5.45 -0.03 -16.37
C VAL A 89 4.43 0.75 -17.18
N ARG A 90 4.90 1.41 -18.24
CA ARG A 90 4.04 2.17 -19.15
C ARG A 90 3.25 1.25 -20.06
N VAL A 91 2.01 1.63 -20.31
CA VAL A 91 1.14 1.00 -21.28
C VAL A 91 0.81 1.97 -22.42
N ASP A 92 0.49 1.42 -23.60
CA ASP A 92 -0.05 2.19 -24.73
C ASP A 92 -1.60 2.31 -24.65
N ASP A 93 -2.19 2.96 -25.65
CA ASP A 93 -3.64 3.19 -25.71
C ASP A 93 -4.45 1.88 -25.80
N GLU A 94 -3.84 0.77 -26.19
CA GLU A 94 -4.46 -0.54 -26.15
C GLU A 94 -4.13 -1.33 -24.89
N SER A 95 -3.62 -0.67 -23.86
CA SER A 95 -3.22 -1.25 -22.57
C SER A 95 -2.10 -2.29 -22.66
N ARG A 96 -1.25 -2.22 -23.69
CA ARG A 96 -0.09 -3.11 -23.83
C ARG A 96 1.15 -2.50 -23.16
N PRO A 97 1.92 -3.29 -22.39
CA PRO A 97 3.17 -2.82 -21.80
C PRO A 97 4.19 -2.41 -22.88
N VAL A 98 4.73 -1.20 -22.76
CA VAL A 98 5.66 -0.64 -23.77
C VAL A 98 7.02 -0.23 -23.23
N GLY A 99 7.20 -0.17 -21.92
CA GLY A 99 8.49 0.13 -21.31
C GLY A 99 8.43 0.14 -19.80
N SER A 100 9.51 -0.28 -19.17
CA SER A 100 9.69 -0.21 -17.72
C SER A 100 10.72 0.87 -17.35
N CYS A 101 11.88 0.90 -18.00
CA CYS A 101 12.89 1.93 -17.78
C CYS A 101 12.47 3.27 -18.41
N VAL A 102 12.93 4.38 -17.83
CA VAL A 102 12.70 5.73 -18.37
C VAL A 102 13.15 5.85 -19.82
N ALA A 103 14.26 5.20 -20.20
CA ALA A 103 14.74 5.17 -21.57
C ALA A 103 13.76 4.55 -22.59
N ARG A 104 12.72 3.86 -22.13
CA ARG A 104 11.61 3.33 -22.94
C ARG A 104 10.26 3.94 -22.59
N GLY A 105 10.27 5.04 -21.84
CA GLY A 105 9.07 5.75 -21.45
C GLY A 105 8.37 5.19 -20.19
N GLY A 106 8.97 4.23 -19.49
CA GLY A 106 8.50 3.76 -18.19
C GLY A 106 8.88 4.71 -17.04
N ALA A 107 8.53 4.33 -15.84
CA ALA A 107 8.79 5.10 -14.63
C ALA A 107 9.42 4.28 -13.49
N THR A 108 9.71 2.99 -13.71
CA THR A 108 10.22 2.10 -12.64
C THR A 108 11.52 2.59 -12.01
N ASN A 109 12.38 3.27 -12.77
CA ASN A 109 13.65 3.81 -12.29
C ASN A 109 13.76 5.33 -12.40
N ASP A 110 12.63 6.03 -12.44
CA ASP A 110 12.65 7.49 -12.45
C ASP A 110 12.98 8.08 -11.06
N ALA A 111 13.22 9.39 -11.03
CA ALA A 111 13.57 10.07 -9.78
C ALA A 111 12.49 9.96 -8.71
N ALA A 112 11.21 9.87 -9.12
CA ALA A 112 10.09 9.73 -8.19
C ALA A 112 10.08 8.35 -7.53
N ALA A 113 10.32 7.27 -8.28
CA ALA A 113 10.44 5.92 -7.74
C ALA A 113 11.64 5.79 -6.79
N VAL A 114 12.80 6.34 -7.17
CA VAL A 114 14.00 6.37 -6.31
C VAL A 114 13.73 7.11 -5.02
N TYR A 115 13.03 8.25 -5.08
CA TYR A 115 12.63 9.00 -3.90
C TYR A 115 11.74 8.19 -2.96
N ALA A 116 10.69 7.53 -3.48
CA ALA A 116 9.77 6.73 -2.69
C ALA A 116 10.48 5.57 -1.99
N VAL A 117 11.33 4.82 -2.70
CA VAL A 117 12.10 3.71 -2.12
C VAL A 117 13.10 4.22 -1.06
N THR A 118 13.76 5.34 -1.31
CA THR A 118 14.68 5.97 -0.35
C THR A 118 13.94 6.36 0.93
N LYS A 119 12.78 7.01 0.81
CA LYS A 119 11.95 7.39 1.96
C LYS A 119 11.49 6.18 2.77
N ALA A 120 11.04 5.13 2.10
CA ALA A 120 10.61 3.91 2.78
C ALA A 120 11.75 3.25 3.59
N ILE A 121 12.96 3.19 3.01
CA ILE A 121 14.16 2.68 3.71
C ILE A 121 14.51 3.56 4.91
N ASP A 122 14.48 4.86 4.74
CA ASP A 122 14.79 5.82 5.79
C ASP A 122 13.79 5.71 6.95
N TRP A 123 12.50 5.63 6.66
CA TRP A 123 11.45 5.53 7.67
C TRP A 123 11.51 4.22 8.43
N LEU A 124 11.79 3.11 7.73
CA LEU A 124 12.00 1.81 8.39
C LEU A 124 13.15 1.87 9.39
N LYS A 125 14.25 2.53 9.04
CA LYS A 125 15.43 2.66 9.90
C LYS A 125 15.25 3.65 11.04
N LYS A 126 14.55 4.75 10.80
CA LYS A 126 14.43 5.86 11.77
C LYS A 126 13.28 5.66 12.75
N TYR A 127 12.15 5.16 12.30
CA TYR A 127 10.88 5.24 13.01
C TYR A 127 10.27 3.89 13.40
N ALA A 128 10.74 2.79 12.81
CA ALA A 128 10.25 1.44 13.13
C ALA A 128 11.14 0.75 14.20
N PRO A 129 10.62 -0.30 14.85
CA PRO A 129 11.44 -1.15 15.71
C PRO A 129 12.64 -1.71 14.93
N PRO A 130 13.84 -1.80 15.52
CA PRO A 130 15.04 -2.31 14.83
C PRO A 130 14.86 -3.70 14.19
N ALA A 131 14.04 -4.55 14.79
CA ALA A 131 13.73 -5.87 14.26
C ALA A 131 12.90 -5.84 12.95
N ALA A 132 12.19 -4.75 12.67
CA ALA A 132 11.30 -4.61 11.52
C ALA A 132 12.00 -4.84 10.17
N ALA A 133 13.26 -4.44 10.05
CA ALA A 133 14.06 -4.67 8.84
C ALA A 133 14.25 -6.16 8.50
N GLY A 134 14.19 -7.05 9.49
CA GLY A 134 14.29 -8.51 9.33
C GLY A 134 12.94 -9.23 9.30
N MET A 135 11.82 -8.52 9.39
CA MET A 135 10.48 -9.11 9.44
C MET A 135 9.87 -9.25 8.05
N VAL A 136 9.00 -10.25 7.92
CA VAL A 136 8.04 -10.42 6.82
C VAL A 136 6.67 -9.88 7.20
N PHE A 137 5.75 -9.82 6.25
CA PHE A 137 4.36 -9.37 6.42
C PHE A 137 3.67 -9.98 7.67
N SER A 138 3.71 -11.30 7.82
CA SER A 138 3.01 -12.00 8.91
C SER A 138 3.62 -11.76 10.30
N GLU A 139 4.88 -11.35 10.35
CA GLU A 139 5.57 -11.00 11.60
C GLU A 139 5.32 -9.55 12.00
N ALA A 140 5.29 -8.64 11.01
CA ALA A 140 5.11 -7.21 11.22
C ALA A 140 3.66 -6.82 11.56
N GLY A 141 2.67 -7.48 10.95
CA GLY A 141 1.26 -7.13 11.08
C GLY A 141 0.73 -7.11 12.51
N PRO A 142 1.03 -8.11 13.37
CA PRO A 142 0.57 -8.13 14.76
C PRO A 142 1.28 -7.16 15.71
N VAL A 143 2.42 -6.59 15.32
CA VAL A 143 3.26 -5.77 16.23
C VAL A 143 2.52 -4.58 16.84
N PRO A 144 1.65 -3.84 16.12
CA PRO A 144 0.89 -2.74 16.72
C PRO A 144 0.02 -3.14 17.91
N ALA A 145 -0.45 -4.39 17.98
CA ALA A 145 -1.23 -4.88 19.12
C ALA A 145 -0.49 -4.81 20.47
N GLN A 146 0.84 -4.72 20.43
CA GLN A 146 1.69 -4.56 21.63
C GLN A 146 1.63 -3.14 22.24
N GLY A 147 1.00 -2.17 21.55
CA GLY A 147 0.70 -0.84 22.09
C GLY A 147 1.83 0.19 22.01
N HIS A 148 2.95 -0.11 21.37
CA HIS A 148 4.10 0.79 21.26
C HIS A 148 4.36 1.34 19.86
N ILE A 149 3.40 1.22 18.95
CA ILE A 149 3.45 1.73 17.58
C ILE A 149 2.45 2.87 17.42
N ALA A 150 2.90 4.02 16.94
CA ALA A 150 2.02 5.17 16.74
C ALA A 150 1.15 5.03 15.49
N GLN A 151 1.70 4.52 14.39
CA GLN A 151 0.97 4.34 13.13
C GLN A 151 1.56 3.20 12.29
N GLN A 152 0.72 2.62 11.43
CA GLN A 152 1.13 1.60 10.48
C GLN A 152 0.30 1.74 9.21
N ILE A 153 0.95 1.67 8.04
CA ILE A 153 0.26 1.48 6.77
C ILE A 153 0.27 -0.01 6.45
N PHE A 154 -0.94 -0.58 6.38
CA PHE A 154 -1.09 -2.01 6.23
C PHE A 154 -2.45 -2.34 5.61
N TRP A 155 -2.71 -3.61 5.31
CA TRP A 155 -4.02 -4.05 4.80
C TRP A 155 -5.07 -3.94 5.90
N TYR A 156 -6.09 -3.15 5.66
CA TYR A 156 -7.08 -2.77 6.67
C TYR A 156 -7.94 -3.92 7.22
N THR A 157 -7.93 -5.10 6.57
CA THR A 157 -8.59 -6.31 7.10
C THR A 157 -7.63 -7.26 7.79
N ALA A 158 -6.33 -7.20 7.45
CA ALA A 158 -5.34 -8.07 8.05
C ALA A 158 -5.09 -7.67 9.51
N PHE A 159 -4.97 -8.67 10.37
CA PHE A 159 -4.63 -8.50 11.79
C PHE A 159 -5.63 -7.70 12.65
N THR A 160 -6.78 -7.29 12.09
CA THR A 160 -7.82 -6.61 12.87
C THR A 160 -8.29 -7.49 14.03
N ALA A 161 -8.41 -8.80 13.82
CA ALA A 161 -8.78 -9.74 14.89
C ALA A 161 -7.74 -9.78 16.02
N ASP A 162 -6.46 -9.62 15.69
CA ASP A 162 -5.38 -9.60 16.69
C ASP A 162 -5.39 -8.31 17.52
N MET A 163 -5.97 -7.23 17.00
CA MET A 163 -5.98 -5.91 17.63
C MET A 163 -7.24 -5.63 18.47
N VAL A 164 -8.23 -6.54 18.46
CA VAL A 164 -9.49 -6.38 19.23
C VAL A 164 -9.62 -7.37 20.39
N VAL A 165 -8.56 -8.10 20.70
CA VAL A 165 -8.54 -9.05 21.82
C VAL A 165 -8.60 -8.29 23.15
N PRO A 166 -9.56 -8.61 24.04
CA PRO A 166 -9.65 -7.96 25.35
C PRO A 166 -8.36 -8.08 26.16
N GLY A 167 -8.00 -7.01 26.87
CA GLY A 167 -6.79 -6.96 27.69
C GLY A 167 -5.51 -6.58 26.96
N LEU A 168 -5.55 -6.38 25.65
CA LEU A 168 -4.41 -5.84 24.92
C LEU A 168 -4.17 -4.36 25.26
N PRO A 169 -2.89 -3.89 25.24
CA PRO A 169 -2.57 -2.48 25.47
C PRO A 169 -3.30 -1.50 24.54
N VAL A 170 -3.71 -1.95 23.37
CA VAL A 170 -4.41 -1.17 22.34
C VAL A 170 -5.94 -1.17 22.50
N MET A 171 -6.45 -1.77 23.58
CA MET A 171 -7.87 -1.81 23.92
C MET A 171 -8.14 -1.07 25.21
N ASN A 172 -9.31 -0.43 25.31
CA ASN A 172 -9.84 0.11 26.55
C ASN A 172 -10.59 -0.98 27.33
N ASP A 173 -10.81 -0.77 28.61
CA ASP A 173 -11.52 -1.72 29.49
C ASP A 173 -12.99 -1.93 29.07
N ASP A 174 -13.58 -0.93 28.39
CA ASP A 174 -14.95 -1.00 27.84
C ASP A 174 -15.04 -1.76 26.50
N GLY A 175 -13.92 -2.31 26.01
CA GLY A 175 -13.84 -3.05 24.76
C GLY A 175 -13.73 -2.18 23.50
N THR A 176 -13.56 -0.87 23.65
CA THR A 176 -13.29 0.02 22.51
C THR A 176 -11.80 0.07 22.18
N PRO A 177 -11.40 0.19 20.90
CA PRO A 177 -9.99 0.26 20.55
C PRO A 177 -9.42 1.67 20.74
N LYS A 178 -8.14 1.73 21.12
CA LYS A 178 -7.34 2.96 21.13
C LYS A 178 -6.83 3.33 19.74
N TRP A 179 -6.82 2.40 18.81
CA TRP A 179 -6.43 2.60 17.41
C TRP A 179 -7.61 3.03 16.55
N ARG A 180 -7.31 3.60 15.40
CA ARG A 180 -8.30 4.06 14.42
C ARG A 180 -7.87 3.67 13.02
N MET A 181 -8.87 3.39 12.16
CA MET A 181 -8.68 3.20 10.73
C MET A 181 -8.72 4.54 10.01
N ALA A 182 -7.88 4.68 8.99
CA ALA A 182 -7.86 5.84 8.12
C ALA A 182 -7.42 5.43 6.72
N PRO A 183 -7.75 6.21 5.66
CA PRO A 183 -7.16 6.05 4.35
C PRO A 183 -5.64 6.25 4.41
N SER A 184 -4.91 5.66 3.45
CA SER A 184 -3.49 5.97 3.27
C SER A 184 -3.32 7.45 2.92
N PRO A 185 -2.22 8.09 3.37
CA PRO A 185 -1.86 9.44 2.94
C PRO A 185 -1.64 9.51 1.43
N HIS A 186 -1.75 10.69 0.87
CA HIS A 186 -1.43 10.94 -0.54
C HIS A 186 -0.21 11.85 -0.71
N GLY A 187 0.38 11.85 -1.92
CA GLY A 187 1.50 12.71 -2.27
C GLY A 187 1.08 14.14 -2.62
N ALA A 188 2.07 15.01 -2.81
CA ALA A 188 1.88 16.42 -3.15
C ALA A 188 1.13 16.65 -4.49
N TYR A 189 1.13 15.66 -5.35
CA TYR A 189 0.53 15.72 -6.70
C TYR A 189 -0.75 14.92 -6.84
N TRP A 190 -1.26 14.40 -5.75
CA TRP A 190 -2.54 13.76 -5.74
C TRP A 190 -3.65 14.79 -5.99
N SER A 191 -4.67 14.38 -6.74
CA SER A 191 -5.90 15.14 -6.90
C SER A 191 -7.10 14.24 -6.67
N GLU A 192 -8.25 14.85 -6.38
CA GLU A 192 -9.47 14.09 -6.13
C GLU A 192 -9.76 13.14 -7.30
N GLY A 193 -10.10 11.89 -6.96
CA GLY A 193 -10.34 10.82 -7.93
C GLY A 193 -9.13 9.97 -8.29
N THR A 194 -7.91 10.38 -7.92
CA THR A 194 -6.73 9.51 -8.05
C THR A 194 -6.62 8.51 -6.91
N LYS A 195 -5.91 7.42 -7.15
CA LYS A 195 -5.75 6.33 -6.18
C LYS A 195 -4.64 6.63 -5.17
N VAL A 196 -4.79 6.12 -3.97
CA VAL A 196 -3.82 6.31 -2.87
C VAL A 196 -3.25 5.00 -2.33
N GLY A 197 -3.69 3.87 -2.85
CA GLY A 197 -3.24 2.57 -2.44
C GLY A 197 -3.77 1.47 -3.34
N TYR A 198 -3.38 0.23 -3.08
CA TYR A 198 -3.83 -0.91 -3.85
C TYR A 198 -4.76 -1.83 -3.06
N GLN A 199 -5.55 -2.58 -3.79
CA GLN A 199 -6.36 -3.68 -3.30
C GLN A 199 -5.86 -4.98 -3.92
N ASP A 200 -5.53 -5.95 -3.09
CA ASP A 200 -5.27 -7.31 -3.57
C ASP A 200 -6.57 -7.93 -4.06
N VAL A 201 -6.62 -8.22 -5.36
CA VAL A 201 -7.81 -8.75 -6.03
C VAL A 201 -7.58 -10.23 -6.34
N GLY A 202 -7.56 -11.05 -5.29
CA GLY A 202 -7.46 -12.49 -5.43
C GLY A 202 -8.71 -13.08 -6.08
N SER A 203 -8.55 -13.84 -7.16
CA SER A 203 -9.62 -14.57 -7.83
C SER A 203 -9.24 -16.02 -8.07
N TRP A 204 -10.26 -16.88 -8.05
CA TRP A 204 -10.08 -18.28 -8.35
C TRP A 204 -10.40 -18.55 -9.82
N THR A 205 -9.54 -19.31 -10.46
CA THR A 205 -9.76 -19.76 -11.83
C THR A 205 -9.81 -21.27 -11.90
N LEU A 206 -10.66 -21.78 -12.79
CA LEU A 206 -10.74 -23.19 -13.08
C LEU A 206 -9.95 -23.47 -14.36
N MET A 207 -8.93 -24.32 -14.25
CA MET A 207 -8.09 -24.66 -15.39
C MET A 207 -8.86 -25.53 -16.37
N LYS A 208 -8.80 -25.20 -17.65
CA LYS A 208 -9.48 -25.95 -18.73
C LYS A 208 -9.06 -27.42 -18.82
N SER A 209 -7.84 -27.73 -18.39
CA SER A 209 -7.30 -29.10 -18.36
C SER A 209 -7.70 -29.90 -17.12
N THR A 210 -8.38 -29.29 -16.13
CA THR A 210 -8.81 -30.00 -14.92
C THR A 210 -9.93 -30.99 -15.24
N PRO A 211 -9.85 -32.25 -14.75
CA PRO A 211 -10.94 -33.23 -14.91
C PRO A 211 -12.26 -32.70 -14.36
N ILE A 212 -13.35 -33.02 -15.04
CA ILE A 212 -14.70 -32.45 -14.77
C ILE A 212 -15.15 -32.64 -13.32
N ASP A 213 -14.88 -33.81 -12.72
CA ASP A 213 -15.29 -34.06 -11.34
C ASP A 213 -14.54 -33.19 -10.33
N ARG A 214 -13.24 -32.96 -10.56
CA ARG A 214 -12.44 -32.01 -9.77
C ARG A 214 -12.87 -30.56 -9.99
N THR A 215 -13.23 -30.19 -11.21
CA THR A 215 -13.79 -28.88 -11.53
C THR A 215 -15.09 -28.64 -10.77
N LYS A 216 -16.01 -29.63 -10.74
CA LYS A 216 -17.25 -29.54 -9.96
C LYS A 216 -17.00 -29.40 -8.45
N ALA A 217 -16.06 -30.18 -7.91
CA ALA A 217 -15.70 -30.10 -6.49
C ALA A 217 -15.08 -28.71 -6.15
N ALA A 218 -14.18 -28.21 -6.98
CA ALA A 218 -13.59 -26.89 -6.82
C ALA A 218 -14.63 -25.75 -6.90
N TRP A 219 -15.59 -25.88 -7.80
CA TRP A 219 -16.72 -24.94 -7.91
C TRP A 219 -17.61 -24.93 -6.67
N LEU A 220 -17.98 -26.10 -6.16
CA LEU A 220 -18.77 -26.22 -4.92
C LEU A 220 -18.01 -25.65 -3.72
N TYR A 221 -16.70 -25.88 -3.64
CA TYR A 221 -15.87 -25.28 -2.60
C TYR A 221 -15.83 -23.75 -2.72
N ALA A 222 -15.64 -23.22 -3.93
CA ALA A 222 -15.68 -21.78 -4.17
C ALA A 222 -17.03 -21.16 -3.75
N GLN A 223 -18.15 -21.80 -4.12
CA GLN A 223 -19.48 -21.37 -3.68
C GLN A 223 -19.64 -21.39 -2.15
N PHE A 224 -19.13 -22.43 -1.49
CA PHE A 224 -19.15 -22.52 -0.03
C PHE A 224 -18.39 -21.39 0.63
N VAL A 225 -17.10 -21.17 0.28
CA VAL A 225 -16.26 -20.17 0.93
C VAL A 225 -16.65 -18.72 0.62
N THR A 226 -17.43 -18.53 -0.45
CA THR A 226 -18.01 -17.23 -0.82
C THR A 226 -19.49 -17.12 -0.46
N SER A 227 -20.08 -18.09 0.21
CA SER A 227 -21.47 -18.00 0.66
C SER A 227 -21.66 -16.86 1.67
N LYS A 228 -22.90 -16.32 1.75
CA LYS A 228 -23.19 -15.19 2.67
C LYS A 228 -22.82 -15.51 4.12
N THR A 229 -23.12 -16.74 4.58
CA THR A 229 -22.82 -17.17 5.95
C THR A 229 -21.32 -17.26 6.23
N VAL A 230 -20.54 -17.83 5.30
CA VAL A 230 -19.10 -17.96 5.48
C VAL A 230 -18.42 -16.58 5.36
N ASP A 231 -18.87 -15.76 4.41
CA ASP A 231 -18.33 -14.41 4.23
C ASP A 231 -18.59 -13.53 5.46
N LEU A 232 -19.77 -13.65 6.07
CA LEU A 232 -20.08 -12.97 7.34
C LEU A 232 -19.14 -13.42 8.47
N LYS A 233 -18.89 -14.72 8.61
CA LYS A 233 -17.97 -15.26 9.62
C LYS A 233 -16.52 -14.82 9.42
N LYS A 234 -16.11 -14.55 8.18
CA LYS A 234 -14.78 -13.98 7.92
C LYS A 234 -14.58 -12.62 8.61
N SER A 235 -15.63 -11.80 8.67
CA SER A 235 -15.58 -10.51 9.36
C SER A 235 -15.29 -10.64 10.86
N ASP A 236 -15.62 -11.79 11.47
CA ASP A 236 -15.40 -12.02 12.90
C ASP A 236 -13.96 -12.39 13.24
N VAL A 237 -13.24 -12.97 12.27
CA VAL A 237 -11.89 -13.50 12.49
C VAL A 237 -10.81 -12.69 11.75
N GLY A 238 -11.12 -11.48 11.31
CA GLY A 238 -10.17 -10.60 10.63
C GLY A 238 -9.77 -11.04 9.22
N LEU A 239 -10.51 -11.99 8.61
CA LEU A 239 -10.29 -12.38 7.23
C LEU A 239 -11.03 -11.45 6.27
N THR A 240 -10.45 -11.24 5.10
CA THR A 240 -11.07 -10.43 4.05
C THR A 240 -12.42 -11.03 3.62
N PHE A 241 -13.45 -10.25 3.69
CA PHE A 241 -14.78 -10.54 3.17
C PHE A 241 -15.06 -9.66 1.96
N ALA A 242 -15.83 -10.17 1.00
CA ALA A 242 -16.01 -9.52 -0.30
C ALA A 242 -17.48 -9.18 -0.61
N ARG A 243 -18.41 -9.59 0.25
CA ARG A 243 -19.85 -9.42 -0.05
C ARG A 243 -20.40 -8.14 0.54
N GLN A 244 -21.13 -7.39 -0.28
CA GLN A 244 -21.89 -6.23 0.16
C GLN A 244 -22.85 -6.60 1.30
N SER A 245 -23.46 -7.80 1.25
CA SER A 245 -24.35 -8.27 2.31
C SER A 245 -23.69 -8.45 3.68
N THR A 246 -22.38 -8.65 3.73
CA THR A 246 -21.60 -8.64 4.98
C THR A 246 -21.37 -7.20 5.45
N ILE A 247 -20.97 -6.32 4.55
CA ILE A 247 -20.71 -4.90 4.83
C ILE A 247 -21.97 -4.21 5.38
N ASP A 248 -23.15 -4.53 4.82
CA ASP A 248 -24.43 -3.92 5.20
C ASP A 248 -25.15 -4.65 6.34
N SER A 249 -24.58 -5.76 6.84
CA SER A 249 -25.23 -6.57 7.86
C SER A 249 -25.34 -5.84 9.19
N GLU A 250 -26.41 -6.11 9.91
CA GLU A 250 -26.59 -5.64 11.28
C GLU A 250 -25.49 -6.17 12.22
N HIS A 251 -25.08 -7.44 12.02
CA HIS A 251 -23.98 -8.05 12.77
C HIS A 251 -22.68 -7.25 12.65
N PHE A 252 -22.29 -6.80 11.45
CA PHE A 252 -21.10 -5.98 11.26
C PHE A 252 -21.29 -4.58 11.85
N THR A 253 -22.50 -4.02 11.75
CA THR A 253 -22.86 -2.72 12.35
C THR A 253 -22.73 -2.73 13.86
N GLN A 254 -23.21 -3.77 14.54
CA GLN A 254 -23.15 -3.90 16.01
C GLN A 254 -21.72 -3.94 16.54
N ARG A 255 -20.75 -4.29 15.69
CA ARG A 255 -19.32 -4.33 16.07
C ARG A 255 -18.57 -3.01 15.79
N ALA A 256 -19.23 -1.99 15.25
CA ALA A 256 -18.57 -0.73 14.84
C ALA A 256 -17.75 -0.09 15.96
N SER A 257 -18.27 -0.06 17.19
CA SER A 257 -17.56 0.50 18.35
C SER A 257 -16.26 -0.23 18.70
N GLN A 258 -16.14 -1.51 18.32
CA GLN A 258 -14.98 -2.37 18.63
C GLN A 258 -13.94 -2.39 17.50
N LEU A 259 -14.25 -1.82 16.33
CA LEU A 259 -13.47 -1.97 15.11
C LEU A 259 -12.83 -0.66 14.60
N GLY A 260 -12.72 0.37 15.49
CA GLY A 260 -11.92 1.57 15.27
C GLY A 260 -12.18 2.33 13.96
N GLY A 261 -13.43 2.29 13.43
CA GLY A 261 -13.82 2.92 12.18
C GLY A 261 -13.79 2.01 10.97
N LEU A 262 -13.47 0.71 11.13
CA LEU A 262 -13.42 -0.24 10.02
C LEU A 262 -14.78 -0.39 9.32
N VAL A 263 -15.87 -0.43 10.08
CA VAL A 263 -17.23 -0.56 9.54
C VAL A 263 -17.58 0.65 8.67
N GLU A 264 -17.30 1.84 9.19
CA GLU A 264 -17.52 3.10 8.49
C GLU A 264 -16.64 3.20 7.24
N PHE A 265 -15.36 2.81 7.34
CA PHE A 265 -14.45 2.78 6.21
C PHE A 265 -14.96 1.87 5.08
N TYR A 266 -15.42 0.66 5.40
CA TYR A 266 -15.99 -0.27 4.41
C TYR A 266 -17.19 0.31 3.66
N ARG A 267 -17.95 1.21 4.28
CA ARG A 267 -19.14 1.87 3.72
C ARG A 267 -18.83 3.21 3.07
N SER A 268 -17.60 3.69 3.20
CA SER A 268 -17.20 5.01 2.73
C SER A 268 -16.77 5.03 1.27
N PRO A 269 -16.82 6.20 0.60
CA PRO A 269 -16.21 6.40 -0.72
C PRO A 269 -14.69 6.18 -0.72
N ALA A 270 -14.02 6.44 0.40
CA ALA A 270 -12.57 6.26 0.54
C ALA A 270 -12.09 4.85 0.20
N ARG A 271 -12.94 3.83 0.47
CA ARG A 271 -12.64 2.44 0.10
C ARG A 271 -12.44 2.24 -1.41
N THR A 272 -12.95 3.10 -2.25
CA THR A 272 -12.85 2.98 -3.71
C THR A 272 -11.63 3.69 -4.28
N ALA A 273 -10.88 4.44 -3.47
CA ALA A 273 -9.66 5.13 -3.87
C ALA A 273 -8.43 4.19 -3.89
N TRP A 274 -8.53 3.08 -4.60
CA TRP A 274 -7.48 2.07 -4.74
C TRP A 274 -7.40 1.56 -6.19
N SER A 275 -6.26 0.96 -6.55
CA SER A 275 -6.05 0.27 -7.82
C SER A 275 -5.81 -1.24 -7.61
N PRO A 276 -6.04 -2.09 -8.62
CA PRO A 276 -5.63 -3.50 -8.56
C PRO A 276 -4.12 -3.63 -8.44
N THR A 277 -3.67 -4.57 -7.62
CA THR A 277 -2.24 -4.88 -7.48
C THR A 277 -1.70 -5.54 -8.74
N GLY A 278 -0.50 -5.16 -9.12
CA GLY A 278 0.32 -5.89 -10.07
C GLY A 278 0.61 -5.13 -11.35
N THR A 279 1.09 -5.88 -12.31
CA THR A 279 1.47 -5.36 -13.61
C THR A 279 0.63 -5.96 -14.72
N ASN A 280 0.43 -5.19 -15.78
CA ASN A 280 -0.22 -5.67 -17.02
C ASN A 280 0.66 -6.61 -17.86
N ILE A 281 1.88 -6.93 -17.38
CA ILE A 281 2.80 -7.81 -18.09
C ILE A 281 2.39 -9.27 -17.87
N PRO A 282 2.19 -10.09 -18.90
CA PRO A 282 2.12 -11.54 -18.75
C PRO A 282 3.37 -12.09 -18.04
N ASP A 283 3.24 -13.23 -17.35
CA ASP A 283 4.31 -13.80 -16.49
C ASP A 283 4.49 -13.02 -15.17
N TYR A 284 3.36 -12.68 -14.54
CA TYR A 284 3.32 -12.01 -13.23
C TYR A 284 4.23 -12.66 -12.17
N PRO A 285 4.30 -14.00 -12.00
CA PRO A 285 5.16 -14.60 -10.99
C PRO A 285 6.64 -14.22 -11.15
N LYS A 286 7.11 -14.14 -12.41
CA LYS A 286 8.49 -13.71 -12.68
C LYS A 286 8.68 -12.23 -12.44
N MET A 287 7.70 -11.42 -12.82
CA MET A 287 7.74 -9.98 -12.59
C MET A 287 7.74 -9.64 -11.10
N ALA A 288 6.88 -10.30 -10.32
CA ALA A 288 6.83 -10.15 -8.86
C ALA A 288 8.15 -10.58 -8.20
N GLN A 289 8.76 -11.69 -8.66
CA GLN A 289 10.07 -12.11 -8.17
C GLN A 289 11.14 -11.04 -8.40
N LEU A 290 11.21 -10.46 -9.58
CA LEU A 290 12.17 -9.41 -9.89
C LEU A 290 11.95 -8.18 -9.01
N TRP A 291 10.69 -7.82 -8.77
CA TRP A 291 10.31 -6.67 -7.95
C TRP A 291 10.83 -6.83 -6.53
N TRP A 292 10.41 -7.86 -5.80
CA TRP A 292 10.79 -7.99 -4.40
C TRP A 292 12.28 -8.27 -4.19
N GLN A 293 12.95 -8.92 -5.15
CA GLN A 293 14.39 -9.16 -5.06
C GLN A 293 15.19 -7.86 -5.13
N ASN A 294 14.89 -7.00 -6.10
CA ASN A 294 15.61 -5.75 -6.27
C ASN A 294 15.28 -4.72 -5.17
N ILE A 295 14.01 -4.64 -4.77
CA ILE A 295 13.65 -3.80 -3.62
C ILE A 295 14.34 -4.33 -2.35
N GLY A 296 14.42 -5.64 -2.15
CA GLY A 296 15.15 -6.25 -1.04
C GLY A 296 16.65 -5.92 -1.02
N ASP A 297 17.30 -5.87 -2.19
CA ASP A 297 18.71 -5.43 -2.30
C ASP A 297 18.88 -3.98 -1.83
N ALA A 298 17.93 -3.10 -2.16
CA ALA A 298 17.95 -1.72 -1.67
C ALA A 298 17.67 -1.65 -0.16
N MET A 299 16.71 -2.43 0.35
CA MET A 299 16.37 -2.46 1.78
C MET A 299 17.52 -2.95 2.65
N SER A 300 18.26 -3.96 2.19
CA SER A 300 19.44 -4.51 2.89
C SER A 300 20.68 -3.60 2.77
N GLY A 301 20.67 -2.63 1.86
CA GLY A 301 21.83 -1.78 1.56
C GLY A 301 22.86 -2.46 0.65
N GLU A 302 22.52 -3.61 0.03
CA GLU A 302 23.36 -4.27 -0.97
C GLU A 302 23.50 -3.44 -2.24
N LYS A 303 22.47 -2.67 -2.59
CA LYS A 303 22.45 -1.70 -3.67
C LYS A 303 21.85 -0.37 -3.19
N THR A 304 22.24 0.70 -3.83
CA THR A 304 21.50 1.97 -3.71
C THR A 304 20.09 1.82 -4.32
N PRO A 305 19.09 2.62 -3.89
CA PRO A 305 17.77 2.62 -4.52
C PRO A 305 17.82 2.79 -6.04
N GLN A 306 18.66 3.69 -6.54
CA GLN A 306 18.83 3.92 -7.98
C GLN A 306 19.38 2.69 -8.72
N GLU A 307 20.42 2.04 -8.18
CA GLU A 307 21.00 0.83 -8.77
C GLU A 307 20.01 -0.34 -8.76
N ALA A 308 19.26 -0.50 -7.69
CA ALA A 308 18.25 -1.53 -7.55
C ALA A 308 17.12 -1.34 -8.60
N LEU A 309 16.60 -0.12 -8.73
CA LEU A 309 15.55 0.18 -9.69
C LEU A 309 16.03 0.17 -11.15
N ASN A 310 17.26 0.57 -11.43
CA ASN A 310 17.89 0.40 -12.75
C ASN A 310 18.00 -1.09 -13.12
N THR A 311 18.41 -1.91 -12.16
CA THR A 311 18.50 -3.36 -12.35
C THR A 311 17.11 -3.96 -12.58
N LEU A 312 16.13 -3.57 -11.76
CA LEU A 312 14.75 -4.02 -11.86
C LEU A 312 14.15 -3.74 -13.23
N CYS A 313 14.16 -2.49 -13.68
CA CYS A 313 13.56 -2.12 -14.96
C CYS A 313 14.23 -2.84 -16.14
N ALA A 314 15.56 -2.98 -16.13
CA ALA A 314 16.28 -3.70 -17.18
C ALA A 314 15.93 -5.20 -17.20
N GLN A 315 15.73 -5.82 -16.05
CA GLN A 315 15.30 -7.22 -15.96
C GLN A 315 13.85 -7.40 -16.43
N GLN A 316 12.95 -6.48 -16.08
CA GLN A 316 11.57 -6.47 -16.56
C GLN A 316 11.51 -6.36 -18.08
N GLU A 317 12.29 -5.46 -18.68
CA GLU A 317 12.37 -5.32 -20.14
C GLU A 317 12.90 -6.57 -20.84
N LYS A 318 13.83 -7.30 -20.22
CA LYS A 318 14.28 -8.61 -20.75
C LYS A 318 13.15 -9.63 -20.78
N VAL A 319 12.31 -9.67 -19.74
CA VAL A 319 11.11 -10.54 -19.71
C VAL A 319 10.14 -10.13 -20.80
N MET A 320 9.81 -8.84 -20.90
CA MET A 320 8.93 -8.31 -21.93
C MET A 320 9.42 -8.61 -23.34
N ALA A 321 10.71 -8.40 -23.62
CA ALA A 321 11.31 -8.70 -24.92
C ALA A 321 11.26 -10.21 -25.26
N ARG A 322 11.42 -11.09 -24.24
CA ARG A 322 11.25 -12.54 -24.43
C ARG A 322 9.82 -12.88 -24.81
N ILE A 323 8.84 -12.35 -24.09
CA ILE A 323 7.42 -12.56 -24.36
C ILE A 323 7.07 -12.05 -25.76
N GLN A 324 7.53 -10.86 -26.14
CA GLN A 324 7.31 -10.28 -27.46
C GLN A 324 7.85 -11.19 -28.58
N ARG A 325 9.07 -11.73 -28.42
CA ARG A 325 9.66 -12.63 -29.42
C ARG A 325 8.98 -14.00 -29.49
N SER A 326 8.37 -14.46 -28.39
CA SER A 326 7.72 -15.77 -28.36
C SER A 326 6.45 -15.84 -29.21
N GLY A 327 5.85 -14.70 -29.54
CA GLY A 327 4.59 -14.62 -30.27
C GLY A 327 3.36 -15.16 -29.51
N VAL A 328 3.52 -15.52 -28.23
CA VAL A 328 2.47 -16.13 -27.42
C VAL A 328 1.64 -15.11 -26.63
N GLN A 329 2.07 -13.84 -26.62
CA GLN A 329 1.49 -12.76 -25.81
C GLN A 329 0.04 -12.40 -26.14
N GLY A 330 -0.49 -12.88 -27.25
CA GLY A 330 -1.85 -12.54 -27.66
C GLY A 330 -2.08 -11.03 -27.83
N LYS A 331 -3.30 -10.57 -27.55
CA LYS A 331 -3.76 -9.20 -27.77
C LYS A 331 -3.08 -8.18 -26.84
N PHE A 332 -2.72 -8.59 -25.64
CA PHE A 332 -2.20 -7.72 -24.57
C PHE A 332 -0.71 -7.89 -24.29
N GLY A 333 0.00 -8.59 -25.16
CA GLY A 333 1.42 -8.81 -25.00
C GLY A 333 2.24 -7.53 -25.18
N PRO A 334 3.47 -7.51 -24.63
CA PRO A 334 4.35 -6.35 -24.68
C PRO A 334 4.66 -5.92 -26.12
N LYS A 335 4.73 -4.60 -26.31
CA LYS A 335 5.20 -3.95 -27.54
C LYS A 335 6.20 -2.87 -27.18
N LEU A 336 7.44 -3.29 -26.92
CA LEU A 336 8.45 -2.39 -26.37
C LEU A 336 8.72 -1.18 -27.28
N ASN A 337 8.74 0.00 -26.68
CA ASN A 337 9.23 1.22 -27.32
C ASN A 337 10.70 1.09 -27.66
N ALA A 338 11.15 1.82 -28.69
CA ALA A 338 12.57 1.99 -28.95
C ALA A 338 13.26 2.68 -27.77
N GLN A 339 14.46 2.23 -27.43
CA GLN A 339 15.26 2.90 -26.41
C GLN A 339 15.72 4.26 -26.95
N LYS A 340 15.49 5.30 -26.17
CA LYS A 340 15.85 6.69 -26.49
C LYS A 340 16.47 7.33 -25.26
N ASP A 341 17.01 8.54 -25.43
CA ASP A 341 17.40 9.39 -24.30
C ASP A 341 16.21 9.53 -23.34
N PRO A 342 16.40 9.24 -22.04
CA PRO A 342 15.36 9.42 -21.03
C PRO A 342 14.64 10.78 -21.10
N GLN A 343 15.38 11.86 -21.40
CA GLN A 343 14.84 13.20 -21.46
C GLN A 343 13.73 13.35 -22.52
N ILE A 344 13.85 12.65 -23.65
CA ILE A 344 12.82 12.64 -24.71
C ILE A 344 11.47 12.14 -24.17
N TRP A 345 11.52 11.12 -23.31
CA TRP A 345 10.32 10.56 -22.70
C TRP A 345 9.80 11.41 -21.55
N ILE A 346 10.70 12.03 -20.78
CA ILE A 346 10.34 12.93 -19.65
C ILE A 346 9.65 14.18 -20.19
N ASP A 347 10.12 14.72 -21.29
CA ASP A 347 9.57 15.95 -21.92
C ASP A 347 8.34 15.66 -22.81
N ALA A 348 8.02 14.39 -23.05
CA ALA A 348 6.87 14.05 -23.88
C ALA A 348 5.55 14.53 -23.25
N PRO A 349 4.59 15.02 -24.04
CA PRO A 349 3.28 15.38 -23.51
C PRO A 349 2.65 14.22 -22.72
N GLY A 350 2.16 14.51 -21.53
CA GLY A 350 1.58 13.49 -20.64
C GLY A 350 2.60 12.56 -19.98
N SER A 351 3.89 12.85 -20.03
CA SER A 351 4.89 12.08 -19.30
C SER A 351 4.74 12.26 -17.78
N PRO A 352 4.99 11.20 -16.98
CA PRO A 352 5.16 11.38 -15.53
C PRO A 352 6.30 12.35 -15.29
N VAL A 353 5.99 13.53 -14.76
CA VAL A 353 7.02 14.48 -14.36
C VAL A 353 7.61 13.96 -13.06
N ALA A 354 8.91 13.72 -13.04
CA ALA A 354 9.62 13.33 -11.84
C ALA A 354 9.45 14.42 -10.77
N LYS A 355 8.78 14.08 -9.68
CA LYS A 355 8.55 14.97 -8.55
C LYS A 355 9.62 14.70 -7.51
N LEU A 356 10.31 15.73 -7.07
CA LEU A 356 11.54 15.58 -6.33
C LEU A 356 11.37 15.84 -4.82
N ALA A 357 12.33 15.40 -4.05
CA ALA A 357 12.38 15.51 -2.59
C ALA A 357 12.28 16.94 -2.04
N ASN A 358 12.60 17.96 -2.86
CA ASN A 358 12.47 19.36 -2.49
C ASN A 358 11.02 19.89 -2.57
N GLU A 359 10.09 19.12 -3.08
CA GLU A 359 8.68 19.47 -3.16
C GLU A 359 7.89 18.85 -1.98
N ARG A 360 8.43 19.00 -0.78
CA ARG A 360 7.76 18.59 0.45
C ARG A 360 6.71 19.64 0.83
N PRO A 361 5.40 19.35 0.70
CA PRO A 361 4.35 20.28 1.12
C PRO A 361 4.34 20.41 2.66
N GLN A 362 3.64 21.42 3.17
CA GLN A 362 3.27 21.48 4.59
C GLN A 362 2.50 20.22 4.98
N GLY A 363 2.76 19.70 6.18
CA GLY A 363 1.98 18.58 6.71
C GLY A 363 0.52 18.96 6.89
N GLU A 364 -0.37 18.04 6.50
CA GLU A 364 -1.80 18.20 6.58
C GLU A 364 -2.43 17.03 7.34
N THR A 365 -3.27 17.35 8.31
CA THR A 365 -4.02 16.38 9.10
C THR A 365 -5.49 16.74 9.16
N ILE A 366 -6.32 15.74 9.41
CA ILE A 366 -7.74 15.91 9.70
C ILE A 366 -8.07 15.30 11.07
N ALA A 367 -8.93 15.94 11.84
CA ALA A 367 -9.44 15.33 13.05
C ALA A 367 -10.23 14.06 12.72
N TYR A 368 -10.04 12.99 13.51
CA TYR A 368 -10.67 11.70 13.22
C TYR A 368 -12.21 11.81 13.18
N GLU A 369 -12.80 12.61 14.03
CA GLU A 369 -14.24 12.85 14.09
C GLU A 369 -14.77 13.54 12.83
N GLU A 370 -13.98 14.41 12.21
CA GLU A 370 -14.32 15.06 10.94
C GLU A 370 -14.16 14.06 9.78
N LEU A 371 -13.12 13.23 9.81
CA LEU A 371 -12.93 12.18 8.82
C LEU A 371 -14.11 11.21 8.79
N ILE A 372 -14.54 10.72 9.96
CA ILE A 372 -15.70 9.81 10.07
C ILE A 372 -16.99 10.44 9.58
N LYS A 373 -17.19 11.76 9.78
CA LYS A 373 -18.37 12.47 9.24
C LYS A 373 -18.38 12.44 7.72
N SER A 374 -17.21 12.58 7.08
CA SER A 374 -17.09 12.51 5.62
C SER A 374 -17.43 11.13 5.04
N TRP A 375 -17.42 10.08 5.86
CA TRP A 375 -17.75 8.70 5.46
C TRP A 375 -19.23 8.35 5.62
N LYS A 376 -19.99 9.17 6.29
CA LYS A 376 -21.43 8.96 6.42
C LYS A 376 -22.12 9.37 5.11
N PRO A 377 -23.03 8.53 4.58
CA PRO A 377 -23.79 8.86 3.37
C PRO A 377 -24.68 10.07 3.56
#